data_ded5de58e73091ce38ca4e76ecae4487
#
_entry.id   ded5de58e73091ce38ca4e76ecae4487
#
_cell.length_a   1.000
_cell.length_b   1.000
_cell.length_c   1.000
_cell.angle_alpha   90.00
_cell.angle_beta   90.00
_cell.angle_gamma   90.00
#
_symmetry.space_group_name_H-M   'P 1'
#
loop_
_entity.id
_entity.type
_entity.pdbx_description
1 polymer ?
#
loop_
_entity_poly.entity_id
_entity_poly.type
_entity_poly.pdbx_seq_one_letter_code
_entity_poly.pdbx_strand_id
1 'polypeptide(L)'
;AMENKGLNIFNSRLVLADPATATDDDYAAIEGVIGHEYFHNWTGNRVTCRDWFQLSLKEGLTVFRDQAFSGDCGSHAVERIASVQNLRRLQMPEDAGPMAHPVRPDEYQEINNFYTATVYEKGAEVIRMQHALLGPERFRRGMDLYFERHDGQAVTCDDFLAAMADANGADLAQFARWYAQAGTPVLESTGEYDAQARRYTLTLRQSCPPTPGQAQKLPYQIPVAVGLVDAEGYDIP
;
A
#
# COMPACT_ATOMS: atom_id res chain seq x y z
N ALA A 1 7.34 -8.76 -15.17
CA ALA A 1 8.77 -8.88 -14.97
C ALA A 1 9.04 -9.88 -13.85
N MET A 2 10.31 -10.10 -13.50
CA MET A 2 10.67 -11.09 -12.47
C MET A 2 12.01 -10.71 -11.85
N GLU A 3 12.03 -10.68 -10.53
CA GLU A 3 13.11 -10.17 -9.70
C GLU A 3 14.27 -11.13 -9.47
N ASN A 4 14.55 -12.10 -10.33
CA ASN A 4 15.64 -13.06 -10.11
C ASN A 4 16.94 -12.34 -9.75
N LYS A 5 17.48 -12.65 -8.57
CA LYS A 5 18.69 -12.00 -8.06
C LYS A 5 19.87 -12.19 -9.00
N GLY A 6 20.48 -11.09 -9.44
CA GLY A 6 21.59 -11.08 -10.37
C GLY A 6 21.22 -11.18 -11.85
N LEU A 7 19.95 -11.46 -12.16
CA LEU A 7 19.42 -11.47 -13.53
C LEU A 7 17.92 -11.24 -13.53
N ASN A 8 17.49 -9.98 -13.42
CA ASN A 8 16.08 -9.63 -13.56
C ASN A 8 15.62 -9.94 -15.01
N ILE A 9 14.40 -10.45 -15.14
CA ILE A 9 13.81 -10.82 -16.43
C ILE A 9 12.63 -9.92 -16.71
N PHE A 10 12.61 -9.30 -17.90
CA PHE A 10 11.58 -8.34 -18.30
C PHE A 10 10.87 -8.79 -19.56
N ASN A 11 9.58 -8.50 -19.65
CA ASN A 11 8.90 -8.45 -20.93
C ASN A 11 9.54 -7.34 -21.77
N SER A 12 9.77 -7.59 -23.07
CA SER A 12 10.39 -6.62 -23.99
C SER A 12 9.68 -5.27 -24.02
N ARG A 13 8.35 -5.26 -23.87
CA ARG A 13 7.54 -4.03 -23.76
C ARG A 13 7.96 -3.13 -22.59
N LEU A 14 8.53 -3.70 -21.53
CA LEU A 14 8.92 -3.00 -20.30
C LEU A 14 10.40 -2.64 -20.23
N VAL A 15 11.15 -2.81 -21.32
CA VAL A 15 12.57 -2.42 -21.41
C VAL A 15 12.97 -1.86 -22.76
N LEU A 16 12.12 -2.01 -23.79
CA LEU A 16 12.37 -1.49 -25.13
C LEU A 16 11.38 -0.39 -25.45
N ALA A 17 11.88 0.76 -25.90
CA ALA A 17 11.09 1.88 -26.38
C ALA A 17 11.72 2.42 -27.67
N ASP A 18 10.88 2.67 -28.69
CA ASP A 18 11.28 3.38 -29.89
C ASP A 18 10.92 4.87 -29.73
N PRO A 19 11.89 5.79 -29.76
CA PRO A 19 11.62 7.22 -29.59
C PRO A 19 10.60 7.83 -30.58
N ALA A 20 10.38 7.16 -31.72
CA ALA A 20 9.41 7.62 -32.71
C ALA A 20 7.95 7.24 -32.38
N THR A 21 7.75 6.24 -31.50
CA THR A 21 6.43 5.69 -31.23
C THR A 21 6.08 5.57 -29.73
N ALA A 22 7.07 5.56 -28.86
CA ALA A 22 6.83 5.48 -27.41
C ALA A 22 6.24 6.76 -26.86
N THR A 23 5.31 6.60 -25.92
CA THR A 23 4.68 7.70 -25.17
C THR A 23 5.42 7.97 -23.86
N ASP A 24 5.12 9.07 -23.19
CA ASP A 24 5.62 9.36 -21.86
C ASP A 24 5.22 8.26 -20.85
N ASP A 25 4.01 7.70 -20.99
CA ASP A 25 3.53 6.60 -20.17
C ASP A 25 4.37 5.31 -20.37
N ASP A 26 4.86 5.04 -21.59
CA ASP A 26 5.74 3.90 -21.86
C ASP A 26 7.08 4.07 -21.16
N TYR A 27 7.66 5.28 -21.18
CA TYR A 27 8.91 5.57 -20.48
C TYR A 27 8.74 5.49 -18.96
N ALA A 28 7.66 6.06 -18.42
CA ALA A 28 7.34 5.98 -16.99
C ALA A 28 7.15 4.53 -16.54
N ALA A 29 6.47 3.69 -17.35
CA ALA A 29 6.29 2.28 -17.05
C ALA A 29 7.62 1.50 -17.05
N ILE A 30 8.54 1.81 -17.97
CA ILE A 30 9.89 1.22 -18.01
C ILE A 30 10.69 1.62 -16.76
N GLU A 31 10.69 2.91 -16.40
CA GLU A 31 11.38 3.38 -15.19
C GLU A 31 10.83 2.71 -13.94
N GLY A 32 9.51 2.72 -13.78
CA GLY A 32 8.84 2.15 -12.62
C GLY A 32 9.11 0.65 -12.45
N VAL A 33 9.01 -0.15 -13.54
CA VAL A 33 9.23 -1.59 -13.45
C VAL A 33 10.69 -1.94 -13.19
N ILE A 34 11.63 -1.20 -13.75
CA ILE A 34 13.07 -1.41 -13.47
C ILE A 34 13.34 -1.10 -11.98
N GLY A 35 12.78 -0.03 -11.45
CA GLY A 35 12.84 0.29 -10.04
C GLY A 35 12.23 -0.80 -9.17
N HIS A 36 11.05 -1.29 -9.53
CA HIS A 36 10.35 -2.38 -8.85
C HIS A 36 11.22 -3.64 -8.73
N GLU A 37 11.72 -4.17 -9.83
CA GLU A 37 12.56 -5.38 -9.83
C GLU A 37 13.89 -5.17 -9.09
N TYR A 38 14.46 -3.97 -9.17
CA TYR A 38 15.65 -3.63 -8.40
C TYR A 38 15.40 -3.64 -6.90
N PHE A 39 14.28 -3.05 -6.45
CA PHE A 39 13.93 -3.00 -5.03
C PHE A 39 13.62 -4.37 -4.43
N HIS A 40 13.13 -5.31 -5.22
CA HIS A 40 12.95 -6.69 -4.79
C HIS A 40 14.24 -7.34 -4.29
N ASN A 41 15.40 -6.82 -4.64
CA ASN A 41 16.69 -7.31 -4.13
C ASN A 41 16.70 -7.37 -2.58
N TRP A 42 16.03 -6.42 -1.93
CA TRP A 42 15.85 -6.37 -0.48
C TRP A 42 14.52 -7.00 -0.04
N THR A 43 13.42 -6.53 -0.63
CA THR A 43 12.05 -6.92 -0.30
C THR A 43 11.53 -7.97 -1.28
N GLY A 44 11.89 -9.22 -1.02
CA GLY A 44 11.59 -10.38 -1.85
C GLY A 44 12.75 -11.35 -1.96
N ASN A 45 13.99 -10.85 -2.17
CA ASN A 45 15.17 -11.69 -2.34
C ASN A 45 15.95 -11.88 -1.03
N ARG A 46 16.36 -10.80 -0.36
CA ARG A 46 17.08 -10.90 0.93
C ARG A 46 16.17 -11.29 2.07
N VAL A 47 15.00 -10.67 2.14
CA VAL A 47 13.91 -11.09 3.02
C VAL A 47 12.80 -11.58 2.11
N THR A 48 12.49 -12.88 2.15
CA THR A 48 11.53 -13.50 1.26
C THR A 48 10.23 -13.89 1.97
N CYS A 49 9.20 -14.24 1.20
CA CYS A 49 7.93 -14.71 1.73
C CYS A 49 8.03 -16.16 2.16
N ARG A 50 7.50 -16.50 3.36
CA ARG A 50 7.45 -17.87 3.86
C ARG A 50 6.59 -18.78 2.98
N ASP A 51 5.51 -18.24 2.46
CA ASP A 51 4.53 -18.93 1.62
C ASP A 51 3.82 -17.93 0.70
N TRP A 52 3.02 -18.44 -0.24
CA TRP A 52 2.30 -17.63 -1.22
C TRP A 52 1.26 -16.68 -0.61
N PHE A 53 0.70 -16.99 0.55
CA PHE A 53 -0.25 -16.11 1.23
C PHE A 53 0.39 -14.77 1.66
N GLN A 54 1.70 -14.75 1.80
CA GLN A 54 2.46 -13.57 2.21
C GLN A 54 2.88 -12.69 1.02
N LEU A 55 2.43 -12.96 -0.19
CA LEU A 55 2.95 -12.32 -1.41
C LEU A 55 2.94 -10.79 -1.35
N SER A 56 1.92 -10.17 -0.76
CA SER A 56 1.86 -8.72 -0.60
C SER A 56 3.01 -8.16 0.27
N LEU A 57 3.62 -8.98 1.11
CA LEU A 57 4.79 -8.57 1.90
C LEU A 57 5.95 -8.13 0.99
N LYS A 58 6.15 -8.81 -0.14
CA LYS A 58 7.14 -8.36 -1.10
C LYS A 58 6.55 -7.43 -2.16
N GLU A 59 5.41 -7.76 -2.73
CA GLU A 59 4.83 -7.00 -3.84
C GLU A 59 4.28 -5.64 -3.39
N GLY A 60 3.43 -5.60 -2.38
CA GLY A 60 2.87 -4.35 -1.87
C GLY A 60 3.94 -3.39 -1.32
N LEU A 61 4.94 -3.92 -0.59
CA LEU A 61 6.05 -3.11 -0.10
C LEU A 61 6.92 -2.59 -1.25
N THR A 62 7.14 -3.39 -2.28
CA THR A 62 7.95 -2.99 -3.44
C THR A 62 7.22 -1.99 -4.32
N VAL A 63 5.89 -2.16 -4.55
CA VAL A 63 5.07 -1.15 -5.24
C VAL A 63 5.07 0.19 -4.48
N PHE A 64 4.97 0.17 -3.16
CA PHE A 64 5.10 1.40 -2.37
C PHE A 64 6.44 2.11 -2.61
N ARG A 65 7.52 1.35 -2.74
CA ARG A 65 8.88 1.88 -2.96
C ARG A 65 9.11 2.34 -4.39
N ASP A 66 8.61 1.63 -5.40
CA ASP A 66 8.76 2.03 -6.81
C ASP A 66 7.97 3.31 -7.10
N GLN A 67 6.76 3.47 -6.52
CA GLN A 67 5.98 4.70 -6.59
C GLN A 67 6.72 5.89 -5.94
N ALA A 68 7.40 5.68 -4.82
CA ALA A 68 8.22 6.71 -4.20
C ALA A 68 9.43 7.09 -5.08
N PHE A 69 10.09 6.09 -5.67
CA PHE A 69 11.21 6.27 -6.59
C PHE A 69 10.78 7.03 -7.87
N SER A 70 9.69 6.64 -8.51
CA SER A 70 9.17 7.34 -9.68
C SER A 70 8.77 8.79 -9.35
N GLY A 71 8.23 9.02 -8.15
CA GLY A 71 7.97 10.36 -7.63
C GLY A 71 9.25 11.20 -7.46
N ASP A 72 10.33 10.60 -6.95
CA ASP A 72 11.65 11.25 -6.79
C ASP A 72 12.31 11.56 -8.15
N CYS A 73 12.14 10.68 -9.14
CA CYS A 73 12.67 10.88 -10.50
C CYS A 73 11.86 11.91 -11.29
N GLY A 74 10.57 12.04 -11.02
CA GLY A 74 9.62 12.87 -11.75
C GLY A 74 8.85 13.86 -10.86
N SER A 75 7.61 13.51 -10.56
CA SER A 75 6.71 14.34 -9.73
C SER A 75 5.88 13.47 -8.80
N HIS A 76 6.05 13.63 -7.50
CA HIS A 76 5.25 12.94 -6.49
C HIS A 76 3.73 13.15 -6.66
N ALA A 77 3.31 14.36 -7.07
CA ALA A 77 1.89 14.66 -7.27
C ALA A 77 1.32 13.91 -8.47
N VAL A 78 2.03 13.88 -9.59
CA VAL A 78 1.60 13.19 -10.81
C VAL A 78 1.58 11.69 -10.56
N GLU A 79 2.65 11.12 -9.99
CA GLU A 79 2.72 9.71 -9.63
C GLU A 79 1.59 9.31 -8.67
N ARG A 80 1.32 10.13 -7.65
CA ARG A 80 0.22 9.85 -6.72
C ARG A 80 -1.15 9.86 -7.39
N ILE A 81 -1.40 10.80 -8.32
CA ILE A 81 -2.65 10.84 -9.09
C ILE A 81 -2.80 9.57 -9.93
N ALA A 82 -1.76 9.14 -10.64
CA ALA A 82 -1.77 7.93 -11.45
C ALA A 82 -2.02 6.68 -10.59
N SER A 83 -1.33 6.53 -9.47
CA SER A 83 -1.51 5.42 -8.51
C SER A 83 -2.93 5.36 -7.97
N VAL A 84 -3.53 6.51 -7.58
CA VAL A 84 -4.93 6.57 -7.10
C VAL A 84 -5.91 6.22 -8.22
N GLN A 85 -5.67 6.65 -9.46
CA GLN A 85 -6.51 6.28 -10.59
C GLN A 85 -6.47 4.77 -10.85
N ASN A 86 -5.29 4.14 -10.77
CA ASN A 86 -5.15 2.68 -10.89
C ASN A 86 -5.88 1.96 -9.75
N LEU A 87 -5.70 2.39 -8.50
CA LEU A 87 -6.40 1.83 -7.36
C LEU A 87 -7.92 1.87 -7.55
N ARG A 88 -8.45 3.01 -7.95
CA ARG A 88 -9.90 3.19 -8.16
C ARG A 88 -10.44 2.44 -9.37
N ARG A 89 -9.65 2.29 -10.43
CA ARG A 89 -10.07 1.64 -11.67
C ARG A 89 -9.97 0.12 -11.61
N LEU A 90 -8.99 -0.42 -10.91
CA LEU A 90 -8.68 -1.86 -10.89
C LEU A 90 -9.02 -2.50 -9.54
N GLN A 91 -8.49 -1.98 -8.44
CA GLN A 91 -8.55 -2.61 -7.14
C GLN A 91 -9.91 -2.43 -6.42
N MET A 92 -10.47 -1.21 -6.43
CA MET A 92 -11.77 -0.99 -5.79
C MET A 92 -12.91 -1.81 -6.44
N PRO A 93 -13.00 -1.98 -7.78
CA PRO A 93 -13.93 -2.92 -8.37
C PRO A 93 -13.67 -4.38 -7.99
N GLU A 94 -12.41 -4.80 -7.82
CA GLU A 94 -12.06 -6.14 -7.33
C GLU A 94 -12.59 -6.34 -5.91
N ASP A 95 -12.41 -5.38 -5.01
CA ASP A 95 -12.94 -5.39 -3.64
C ASP A 95 -14.48 -5.37 -3.57
N ALA A 96 -15.15 -4.81 -4.56
CA ALA A 96 -16.60 -4.75 -4.65
C ALA A 96 -17.23 -5.95 -5.39
N GLY A 97 -16.40 -6.81 -5.96
CA GLY A 97 -16.82 -7.93 -6.81
C GLY A 97 -16.82 -9.28 -6.08
N PRO A 98 -17.20 -10.34 -6.82
CA PRO A 98 -17.23 -11.71 -6.28
C PRO A 98 -15.83 -12.28 -5.99
N MET A 99 -14.78 -11.65 -6.50
CA MET A 99 -13.37 -12.03 -6.31
C MET A 99 -12.70 -11.27 -5.16
N ALA A 100 -13.47 -10.51 -4.36
CA ALA A 100 -12.93 -9.77 -3.23
C ALA A 100 -12.23 -10.72 -2.24
N HIS A 101 -11.01 -10.39 -1.87
CA HIS A 101 -10.16 -11.17 -0.97
C HIS A 101 -9.27 -10.23 -0.13
N PRO A 102 -8.74 -10.68 1.01
CA PRO A 102 -7.80 -9.89 1.80
C PRO A 102 -6.49 -9.61 1.06
N VAL A 103 -5.75 -8.59 1.50
CA VAL A 103 -4.36 -8.31 1.06
C VAL A 103 -3.46 -9.53 1.34
N ARG A 104 -3.71 -10.23 2.45
CA ARG A 104 -3.16 -11.54 2.72
C ARG A 104 -4.27 -12.59 2.53
N PRO A 105 -4.40 -13.19 1.34
CA PRO A 105 -5.40 -14.23 1.08
C PRO A 105 -5.20 -15.42 2.02
N ASP A 106 -6.26 -16.16 2.28
CA ASP A 106 -6.26 -17.36 3.13
C ASP A 106 -6.61 -18.64 2.37
N GLU A 107 -7.03 -18.49 1.11
CA GLU A 107 -7.32 -19.61 0.20
C GLU A 107 -6.94 -19.27 -1.25
N TYR A 108 -6.72 -20.30 -2.07
CA TYR A 108 -6.49 -20.17 -3.51
C TYR A 108 -6.83 -21.49 -4.22
N GLN A 109 -7.10 -21.40 -5.52
CA GLN A 109 -7.29 -22.59 -6.39
C GLN A 109 -6.04 -22.86 -7.23
N GLU A 110 -5.38 -21.80 -7.70
CA GLU A 110 -4.10 -21.88 -8.42
C GLU A 110 -3.21 -20.68 -8.04
N ILE A 111 -1.91 -20.83 -8.21
CA ILE A 111 -0.92 -19.81 -7.78
C ILE A 111 -1.16 -18.47 -8.47
N ASN A 112 -1.59 -18.44 -9.72
CA ASN A 112 -1.90 -17.20 -10.43
C ASN A 112 -2.97 -16.35 -9.75
N ASN A 113 -3.81 -16.92 -8.86
CA ASN A 113 -4.81 -16.17 -8.12
C ASN A 113 -4.23 -15.15 -7.13
N PHE A 114 -2.95 -15.26 -6.77
CA PHE A 114 -2.30 -14.29 -5.88
C PHE A 114 -1.87 -12.99 -6.58
N TYR A 115 -1.76 -12.97 -7.91
CA TYR A 115 -1.30 -11.81 -8.67
C TYR A 115 -2.47 -10.87 -9.00
N THR A 116 -2.94 -10.12 -8.00
CA THR A 116 -4.15 -9.31 -8.06
C THR A 116 -3.86 -7.84 -7.73
N ALA A 117 -4.73 -6.94 -8.17
CA ALA A 117 -4.64 -5.54 -7.79
C ALA A 117 -4.74 -5.34 -6.25
N THR A 118 -5.46 -6.22 -5.56
CA THR A 118 -5.54 -6.20 -4.09
C THR A 118 -4.18 -6.51 -3.45
N VAL A 119 -3.48 -7.53 -3.90
CA VAL A 119 -2.18 -7.92 -3.34
C VAL A 119 -1.11 -6.85 -3.62
N TYR A 120 -1.10 -6.25 -4.81
CA TYR A 120 -0.13 -5.25 -5.25
C TYR A 120 -0.51 -3.84 -4.82
N GLU A 121 -1.59 -3.29 -5.36
CA GLU A 121 -1.96 -1.88 -5.21
C GLU A 121 -2.54 -1.57 -3.82
N LYS A 122 -3.50 -2.37 -3.35
CA LYS A 122 -4.00 -2.21 -1.98
C LYS A 122 -2.93 -2.57 -0.96
N GLY A 123 -2.08 -3.57 -1.25
CA GLY A 123 -0.91 -3.87 -0.44
C GLY A 123 -0.01 -2.66 -0.27
N ALA A 124 0.31 -1.94 -1.35
CA ALA A 124 1.08 -0.71 -1.31
C ALA A 124 0.38 0.41 -0.51
N GLU A 125 -0.94 0.54 -0.64
CA GLU A 125 -1.71 1.52 0.14
C GLU A 125 -1.74 1.18 1.64
N VAL A 126 -1.76 -0.10 2.01
CA VAL A 126 -1.62 -0.52 3.42
C VAL A 126 -0.26 -0.10 3.97
N ILE A 127 0.82 -0.28 3.21
CA ILE A 127 2.15 0.22 3.59
C ILE A 127 2.16 1.75 3.67
N ARG A 128 1.54 2.44 2.73
CA ARG A 128 1.43 3.91 2.73
C ARG A 128 0.67 4.43 3.96
N MET A 129 -0.42 3.76 4.35
CA MET A 129 -1.13 4.10 5.59
C MET A 129 -0.27 3.91 6.84
N GLN A 130 0.53 2.84 6.89
CA GLN A 130 1.51 2.63 7.96
C GLN A 130 2.56 3.74 8.00
N HIS A 131 3.09 4.12 6.83
CA HIS A 131 4.03 5.23 6.70
C HIS A 131 3.41 6.55 7.18
N ALA A 132 2.16 6.85 6.81
CA ALA A 132 1.44 8.03 7.28
C ALA A 132 1.18 8.01 8.80
N LEU A 133 0.82 6.85 9.36
CA LEU A 133 0.53 6.68 10.78
C LEU A 133 1.78 6.84 11.66
N LEU A 134 2.90 6.28 11.22
CA LEU A 134 4.16 6.31 11.97
C LEU A 134 4.97 7.59 11.70
N GLY A 135 4.82 8.17 10.52
CA GLY A 135 5.71 9.21 9.99
C GLY A 135 7.01 8.62 9.42
N PRO A 136 7.72 9.37 8.57
CA PRO A 136 8.83 8.85 7.77
C PRO A 136 9.99 8.31 8.62
N GLU A 137 10.39 9.01 9.67
CA GLU A 137 11.50 8.58 10.53
C GLU A 137 11.20 7.30 11.31
N ARG A 138 9.98 7.18 11.84
CA ARG A 138 9.58 5.99 12.59
C ARG A 138 9.35 4.81 11.65
N PHE A 139 8.81 5.04 10.47
CA PHE A 139 8.70 4.01 9.45
C PHE A 139 10.09 3.50 9.03
N ARG A 140 11.06 4.40 8.83
CA ARG A 140 12.45 4.03 8.54
C ARG A 140 13.07 3.17 9.64
N ARG A 141 12.88 3.51 10.91
CA ARG A 141 13.35 2.66 12.03
C ARG A 141 12.73 1.26 12.00
N GLY A 142 11.44 1.17 11.67
CA GLY A 142 10.76 -0.12 11.50
C GLY A 142 11.37 -0.95 10.37
N MET A 143 11.67 -0.33 9.23
CA MET A 143 12.33 -0.97 8.09
C MET A 143 13.75 -1.46 8.46
N ASP A 144 14.52 -0.65 9.17
CA ASP A 144 15.86 -1.04 9.60
C ASP A 144 15.81 -2.27 10.52
N LEU A 145 14.89 -2.27 11.50
CA LEU A 145 14.69 -3.42 12.39
C LEU A 145 14.18 -4.66 11.63
N TYR A 146 13.31 -4.48 10.64
CA TYR A 146 12.83 -5.57 9.80
C TYR A 146 13.98 -6.26 9.07
N PHE A 147 14.87 -5.50 8.45
CA PHE A 147 16.04 -6.07 7.78
C PHE A 147 17.06 -6.64 8.77
N GLU A 148 17.30 -5.99 9.90
CA GLU A 148 18.20 -6.51 10.94
C GLU A 148 17.74 -7.88 11.45
N ARG A 149 16.44 -8.07 11.69
CA ARG A 149 15.89 -9.31 12.22
C ARG A 149 15.81 -10.43 11.19
N HIS A 150 15.52 -10.09 9.95
CA HIS A 150 14.99 -11.04 8.97
C HIS A 150 15.84 -11.18 7.70
N ASP A 151 17.01 -10.57 7.63
CA ASP A 151 17.91 -10.74 6.48
C ASP A 151 18.26 -12.23 6.29
N GLY A 152 18.06 -12.74 5.07
CA GLY A 152 18.26 -14.13 4.72
C GLY A 152 17.15 -15.10 5.18
N GLN A 153 16.02 -14.58 5.67
CA GLN A 153 14.91 -15.39 6.18
C GLN A 153 13.69 -15.33 5.27
N ALA A 154 12.81 -16.33 5.42
CA ALA A 154 11.47 -16.38 4.85
C ALA A 154 10.43 -16.05 5.95
N VAL A 155 9.68 -14.97 5.77
CA VAL A 155 8.87 -14.36 6.83
C VAL A 155 7.43 -14.08 6.39
N THR A 156 6.64 -13.55 7.31
CA THR A 156 5.22 -13.26 7.15
C THR A 156 4.92 -11.77 7.22
N CYS A 157 3.70 -11.38 6.82
CA CYS A 157 3.20 -10.01 7.04
C CYS A 157 3.16 -9.66 8.53
N ASP A 158 2.93 -10.64 9.41
CA ASP A 158 2.92 -10.41 10.86
C ASP A 158 4.32 -10.11 11.41
N ASP A 159 5.37 -10.73 10.86
CA ASP A 159 6.77 -10.43 11.22
C ASP A 159 7.15 -9.00 10.84
N PHE A 160 6.70 -8.55 9.65
CA PHE A 160 6.89 -7.16 9.23
C PHE A 160 6.17 -6.19 10.16
N LEU A 161 4.89 -6.45 10.46
CA LEU A 161 4.09 -5.62 11.35
C LEU A 161 4.68 -5.57 12.77
N ALA A 162 5.20 -6.70 13.27
CA ALA A 162 5.88 -6.77 14.56
C ALA A 162 7.16 -5.90 14.57
N ALA A 163 7.97 -5.94 13.51
CA ALA A 163 9.15 -5.08 13.43
C ALA A 163 8.78 -3.59 13.44
N MET A 164 7.70 -3.20 12.73
CA MET A 164 7.19 -1.83 12.75
C MET A 164 6.70 -1.40 14.13
N ALA A 165 5.96 -2.28 14.81
CA ALA A 165 5.45 -2.05 16.16
C ALA A 165 6.58 -1.91 17.18
N ASP A 166 7.50 -2.87 17.20
CA ASP A 166 8.58 -2.96 18.21
C ASP A 166 9.57 -1.81 18.09
N ALA A 167 9.99 -1.46 16.86
CA ALA A 167 10.91 -0.35 16.62
C ALA A 167 10.38 1.00 17.14
N ASN A 168 9.06 1.10 17.31
CA ASN A 168 8.39 2.36 17.60
C ASN A 168 7.58 2.36 18.90
N GLY A 169 7.51 1.25 19.63
CA GLY A 169 6.62 1.10 20.77
C GLY A 169 5.15 1.40 20.40
N ALA A 170 4.71 0.99 19.20
CA ALA A 170 3.40 1.29 18.66
C ALA A 170 2.47 0.07 18.76
N ASP A 171 1.21 0.29 19.14
CA ASP A 171 0.18 -0.75 19.02
C ASP A 171 -0.40 -0.75 17.59
N LEU A 172 -0.10 -1.78 16.84
CA LEU A 172 -0.59 -2.02 15.49
C LEU A 172 -1.58 -3.21 15.40
N ALA A 173 -2.09 -3.70 16.54
CA ALA A 173 -3.01 -4.83 16.56
C ALA A 173 -4.30 -4.57 15.77
N GLN A 174 -4.87 -3.36 15.87
CA GLN A 174 -6.02 -2.98 15.05
C GLN A 174 -5.64 -2.80 13.58
N PHE A 175 -4.44 -2.31 13.29
CA PHE A 175 -3.94 -2.13 11.93
C PHE A 175 -3.79 -3.45 11.19
N ALA A 176 -3.46 -4.55 11.88
CA ALA A 176 -3.35 -5.90 11.31
C ALA A 176 -4.61 -6.34 10.55
N ARG A 177 -5.79 -5.77 10.86
CA ARG A 177 -7.04 -6.06 10.15
C ARG A 177 -6.98 -5.73 8.66
N TRP A 178 -6.13 -4.80 8.23
CA TRP A 178 -5.93 -4.48 6.81
C TRP A 178 -5.38 -5.66 6.00
N TYR A 179 -4.62 -6.54 6.65
CA TYR A 179 -4.12 -7.76 6.02
C TYR A 179 -5.14 -8.90 5.97
N ALA A 180 -6.09 -8.92 6.92
CA ALA A 180 -6.99 -10.05 7.14
C ALA A 180 -8.42 -9.85 6.62
N GLN A 181 -8.85 -8.62 6.36
CA GLN A 181 -10.20 -8.32 5.90
C GLN A 181 -10.21 -7.79 4.48
N ALA A 182 -11.09 -8.35 3.64
CA ALA A 182 -11.38 -7.87 2.30
C ALA A 182 -12.34 -6.67 2.31
N GLY A 183 -12.50 -6.00 1.18
CA GLY A 183 -13.44 -4.91 0.99
C GLY A 183 -12.84 -3.54 1.28
N THR A 184 -13.47 -2.52 0.71
CA THR A 184 -13.07 -1.12 0.87
C THR A 184 -13.97 -0.47 1.91
N PRO A 185 -13.42 0.03 3.03
CA PRO A 185 -14.22 0.73 4.04
C PRO A 185 -14.75 2.06 3.50
N VAL A 186 -15.95 2.43 3.96
CA VAL A 186 -16.58 3.73 3.73
C VAL A 186 -16.41 4.57 4.98
N LEU A 187 -15.98 5.80 4.82
CA LEU A 187 -15.86 6.78 5.90
C LEU A 187 -16.86 7.90 5.68
N GLU A 188 -17.84 7.99 6.56
CA GLU A 188 -18.82 9.08 6.61
C GLU A 188 -18.32 10.16 7.56
N SER A 189 -18.40 11.42 7.13
CA SER A 189 -17.98 12.56 7.93
C SER A 189 -19.13 13.55 8.10
N THR A 190 -19.32 14.05 9.32
CA THR A 190 -20.23 15.17 9.65
C THR A 190 -19.50 16.17 10.52
N GLY A 191 -19.72 17.45 10.23
CA GLY A 191 -19.09 18.54 10.97
C GLY A 191 -20.11 19.50 11.56
N GLU A 192 -19.88 19.94 12.79
CA GLU A 192 -20.72 20.92 13.50
C GLU A 192 -19.84 22.01 14.10
N TYR A 193 -20.22 23.28 13.89
CA TYR A 193 -19.54 24.41 14.50
C TYR A 193 -20.42 25.07 15.57
N ASP A 194 -19.93 25.06 16.80
CA ASP A 194 -20.52 25.81 17.93
C ASP A 194 -19.86 27.19 18.03
N ALA A 195 -20.57 28.23 17.60
CA ALA A 195 -20.06 29.60 17.61
C ALA A 195 -19.89 30.17 19.03
N GLN A 196 -20.64 29.70 20.01
CA GLN A 196 -20.52 30.16 21.40
C GLN A 196 -19.26 29.55 22.04
N ALA A 197 -19.06 28.25 21.86
CA ALA A 197 -17.88 27.55 22.36
C ALA A 197 -16.64 27.73 21.46
N ARG A 198 -16.80 28.33 20.28
CA ARG A 198 -15.76 28.43 19.24
C ARG A 198 -15.11 27.08 18.97
N ARG A 199 -15.94 26.04 18.85
CA ARG A 199 -15.47 24.66 18.67
C ARG A 199 -16.10 24.06 17.42
N TYR A 200 -15.24 23.48 16.57
CA TYR A 200 -15.67 22.60 15.48
C TYR A 200 -15.56 21.15 15.93
N THR A 201 -16.61 20.37 15.73
CA THR A 201 -16.64 18.93 16.01
C THR A 201 -16.77 18.19 14.70
N LEU A 202 -15.75 17.39 14.36
CA LEU A 202 -15.77 16.46 13.23
C LEU A 202 -16.08 15.07 13.75
N THR A 203 -17.20 14.50 13.30
CA THR A 203 -17.58 13.12 13.61
C THR A 203 -17.30 12.24 12.41
N LEU A 204 -16.53 11.17 12.61
CA LEU A 204 -16.18 10.18 11.60
C LEU A 204 -16.81 8.84 11.96
N ARG A 205 -17.49 8.20 11.00
CA ARG A 205 -18.06 6.86 11.14
C ARG A 205 -17.55 5.99 10.01
N GLN A 206 -17.02 4.81 10.35
CA GLN A 206 -16.60 3.84 9.35
C GLN A 206 -17.56 2.68 9.25
N SER A 207 -17.72 2.16 8.05
CA SER A 207 -18.40 0.90 7.76
C SER A 207 -17.61 0.18 6.67
N CYS A 208 -17.77 -1.14 6.55
CA CYS A 208 -17.23 -1.90 5.44
C CYS A 208 -18.28 -2.92 4.99
N PRO A 209 -18.64 -2.96 3.70
CA PRO A 209 -19.62 -3.90 3.19
C PRO A 209 -19.19 -5.35 3.39
N PRO A 210 -20.13 -6.29 3.51
CA PRO A 210 -19.83 -7.72 3.46
C PRO A 210 -19.14 -8.08 2.13
N THR A 211 -18.22 -9.05 2.19
CA THR A 211 -17.56 -9.64 1.03
C THR A 211 -17.69 -11.16 1.07
N PRO A 212 -17.44 -11.89 -0.03
CA PRO A 212 -17.44 -13.34 -0.01
C PRO A 212 -16.61 -13.89 1.16
N GLY A 213 -17.15 -14.86 1.88
CA GLY A 213 -16.49 -15.45 3.07
C GLY A 213 -16.42 -14.57 4.31
N GLN A 214 -16.70 -13.25 4.22
CA GLN A 214 -16.57 -12.30 5.31
C GLN A 214 -17.83 -11.42 5.45
N ALA A 215 -18.88 -11.97 6.00
CA ALA A 215 -20.16 -11.29 6.21
C ALA A 215 -20.10 -10.17 7.26
N GLN A 216 -19.20 -10.27 8.21
CA GLN A 216 -18.99 -9.28 9.28
C GLN A 216 -17.60 -8.70 9.21
N LYS A 217 -17.49 -7.39 9.42
CA LYS A 217 -16.23 -6.65 9.41
C LYS A 217 -15.99 -5.98 10.74
N LEU A 218 -14.76 -6.08 11.21
CA LEU A 218 -14.29 -5.31 12.35
C LEU A 218 -13.78 -3.93 11.89
N PRO A 219 -13.89 -2.88 12.71
CA PRO A 219 -13.45 -1.54 12.34
C PRO A 219 -11.93 -1.52 12.09
N TYR A 220 -11.52 -0.85 11.01
CA TYR A 220 -10.11 -0.65 10.68
C TYR A 220 -9.49 0.51 11.48
N GLN A 221 -8.18 0.54 11.59
CA GLN A 221 -7.43 1.73 11.95
C GLN A 221 -7.15 2.52 10.68
N ILE A 222 -7.82 3.67 10.52
CA ILE A 222 -7.74 4.50 9.32
C ILE A 222 -7.07 5.83 9.69
N PRO A 223 -5.87 6.16 9.18
CA PRO A 223 -5.28 7.47 9.36
C PRO A 223 -6.08 8.51 8.57
N VAL A 224 -6.48 9.59 9.23
CA VAL A 224 -7.22 10.70 8.63
C VAL A 224 -6.47 11.99 8.89
N ALA A 225 -5.99 12.64 7.83
CA ALA A 225 -5.43 13.98 7.93
C ALA A 225 -6.56 15.01 7.91
N VAL A 226 -6.54 15.94 8.85
CA VAL A 226 -7.52 17.03 8.96
C VAL A 226 -6.77 18.34 8.94
N GLY A 227 -7.22 19.30 8.12
CA GLY A 227 -6.69 20.65 8.06
C GLY A 227 -7.81 21.67 8.14
N LEU A 228 -7.52 22.82 8.72
CA LEU A 228 -8.37 24.00 8.66
C LEU A 228 -7.76 24.99 7.68
N VAL A 229 -8.59 25.58 6.83
CA VAL A 229 -8.16 26.62 5.89
C VAL A 229 -8.87 27.93 6.20
N ASP A 230 -8.20 29.04 6.02
CA ASP A 230 -8.77 30.38 6.14
C ASP A 230 -9.63 30.78 4.93
N ALA A 231 -10.15 31.99 4.93
CA ALA A 231 -11.00 32.50 3.85
C ALA A 231 -10.23 32.68 2.53
N GLU A 232 -8.92 32.82 2.58
CA GLU A 232 -8.01 32.97 1.45
C GLU A 232 -7.49 31.63 0.94
N GLY A 233 -7.76 30.51 1.64
CA GLY A 233 -7.39 29.15 1.27
C GLY A 233 -6.02 28.70 1.81
N TYR A 234 -5.44 29.41 2.78
CA TYR A 234 -4.21 29.00 3.44
C TYR A 234 -4.49 28.12 4.66
N ASP A 235 -3.56 27.19 4.92
CA ASP A 235 -3.63 26.34 6.11
C ASP A 235 -3.55 27.19 7.38
N ILE A 236 -4.45 26.94 8.32
CA ILE A 236 -4.39 27.50 9.69
C ILE A 236 -3.55 26.50 10.51
N PRO A 237 -2.40 26.95 11.07
CA PRO A 237 -1.50 26.09 11.84
C PRO A 237 -2.09 25.61 13.16
#